data_13d5cda6b905d4b517516edf4ce53bcc
#
_entry.id   13d5cda6b905d4b517516edf4ce53bcc
#
_cell.length_a   1.000
_cell.length_b   1.000
_cell.length_c   1.000
_cell.angle_alpha   90.00
_cell.angle_beta   90.00
_cell.angle_gamma   90.00
#
_symmetry.space_group_name_H-M   'P 1'
#
loop_
_entity.id
_entity.type
_entity.pdbx_description
1 polymer ?
#
loop_
_entity_poly.entity_id
_entity_poly.type
_entity_poly.pdbx_seq_one_letter_code
_entity_poly.pdbx_strand_id
1 'polypeptide(L)'
;METKKQDGYARSRCLYVAEAALEYFISLLVTGAYLAKITSAIGMSDMLTGILTSFVSLGFGFQIIAVFLANKRPVKRWVTLLHCLNQMAFALIYFIPLVHLSHEMKIFLFIAFLLTGHILNNVVNSPKINWFMSLVEDKRRGSF
;
A
#
# COMPACT_ATOMS: atom_id res chain seq x y z
N MET A 1 34.45 -11.25 -7.79
CA MET A 1 33.28 -11.63 -6.98
C MET A 1 32.41 -10.41 -6.61
N GLU A 2 32.97 -9.21 -6.49
CA GLU A 2 32.25 -7.95 -6.21
C GLU A 2 31.32 -7.48 -7.34
N THR A 3 31.75 -7.57 -8.60
CA THR A 3 30.95 -7.13 -9.76
C THR A 3 29.60 -7.84 -9.86
N LYS A 4 29.57 -9.17 -9.62
CA LYS A 4 28.32 -9.96 -9.67
C LYS A 4 27.33 -9.60 -8.55
N LYS A 5 27.83 -9.11 -7.42
CA LYS A 5 27.04 -8.63 -6.29
C LYS A 5 26.45 -7.24 -6.58
N GLN A 6 27.20 -6.38 -7.27
CA GLN A 6 26.75 -5.06 -7.71
C GLN A 6 25.61 -5.14 -8.74
N ASP A 7 25.70 -6.07 -9.71
CA ASP A 7 24.63 -6.26 -10.71
C ASP A 7 23.33 -6.74 -10.09
N GLY A 8 23.40 -7.61 -9.07
CA GLY A 8 22.22 -8.09 -8.32
C GLY A 8 21.51 -6.96 -7.59
N TYR A 9 22.23 -6.02 -6.98
CA TYR A 9 21.63 -4.87 -6.30
C TYR A 9 21.08 -3.82 -7.28
N ALA A 10 21.72 -3.63 -8.44
CA ALA A 10 21.23 -2.72 -9.47
C ALA A 10 19.85 -3.15 -9.98
N ARG A 11 19.67 -4.43 -10.27
CA ARG A 11 18.38 -5.01 -10.67
C ARG A 11 17.32 -4.84 -9.58
N SER A 12 17.67 -5.12 -8.32
CA SER A 12 16.74 -4.98 -7.19
C SER A 12 16.28 -3.53 -7.00
N ARG A 13 17.17 -2.57 -7.17
CA ARG A 13 16.84 -1.13 -7.10
C ARG A 13 15.89 -0.72 -8.24
N CYS A 14 16.17 -1.16 -9.47
CA CYS A 14 15.31 -0.86 -10.62
C CYS A 14 13.90 -1.44 -10.42
N LEU A 15 13.78 -2.68 -9.95
CA LEU A 15 12.49 -3.31 -9.66
C LEU A 15 11.75 -2.60 -8.53
N TYR A 16 12.45 -2.12 -7.51
CA TYR A 16 11.84 -1.35 -6.44
C TYR A 16 11.27 -0.01 -6.93
N VAL A 17 12.02 0.71 -7.79
CA VAL A 17 11.54 1.98 -8.37
C VAL A 17 10.31 1.75 -9.25
N ALA A 18 10.30 0.70 -10.07
CA ALA A 18 9.15 0.34 -10.89
C ALA A 18 7.93 -0.02 -10.02
N GLU A 19 8.15 -0.80 -8.96
CA GLU A 19 7.12 -1.16 -7.99
C GLU A 19 6.56 0.08 -7.28
N ALA A 20 7.42 0.98 -6.81
CA ALA A 20 7.01 2.23 -6.16
C ALA A 20 6.18 3.14 -7.10
N ALA A 21 6.52 3.19 -8.38
CA ALA A 21 5.74 3.92 -9.37
C ALA A 21 4.34 3.33 -9.56
N LEU A 22 4.23 1.99 -9.63
CA LEU A 22 2.95 1.28 -9.71
C LEU A 22 2.11 1.47 -8.44
N GLU A 23 2.75 1.38 -7.27
CA GLU A 23 2.09 1.64 -5.98
C GLU A 23 1.53 3.06 -5.91
N TYR A 24 2.31 4.06 -6.34
CA TYR A 24 1.85 5.44 -6.40
C TYR A 24 0.64 5.58 -7.33
N PHE A 25 0.67 4.95 -8.51
CA PHE A 25 -0.46 4.94 -9.42
C PHE A 25 -1.71 4.31 -8.79
N ILE A 26 -1.58 3.17 -8.11
CA ILE A 26 -2.70 2.54 -7.39
C ILE A 26 -3.21 3.45 -6.27
N SER A 27 -2.32 4.14 -5.55
CA SER A 27 -2.73 5.07 -4.49
C SER A 27 -3.59 6.23 -5.01
N LEU A 28 -3.31 6.74 -6.21
CA LEU A 28 -4.16 7.74 -6.86
C LEU A 28 -5.55 7.20 -7.17
N LEU A 29 -5.65 5.94 -7.58
CA LEU A 29 -6.93 5.32 -7.92
C LEU A 29 -7.82 5.07 -6.70
N VAL A 30 -7.26 4.90 -5.50
CA VAL A 30 -8.02 4.64 -4.25
C VAL A 30 -8.15 5.88 -3.36
N THR A 31 -7.85 7.06 -3.89
CA THR A 31 -7.96 8.35 -3.17
C THR A 31 -8.64 9.42 -4.01
N GLY A 32 -8.96 10.54 -3.39
CA GLY A 32 -9.46 11.74 -4.07
C GLY A 32 -10.68 11.51 -4.95
N ALA A 33 -10.65 12.05 -6.17
CA ALA A 33 -11.77 12.01 -7.11
C ALA A 33 -12.13 10.60 -7.59
N TYR A 34 -11.15 9.71 -7.72
CA TYR A 34 -11.39 8.31 -8.10
C TYR A 34 -12.13 7.56 -7.00
N LEU A 35 -11.74 7.75 -5.75
CA LEU A 35 -12.44 7.19 -4.60
C LEU A 35 -13.89 7.68 -4.56
N ALA A 36 -14.12 9.00 -4.70
CA ALA A 36 -15.44 9.57 -4.73
C ALA A 36 -16.31 9.00 -5.85
N LYS A 37 -15.72 8.74 -7.03
CA LYS A 37 -16.45 8.16 -8.16
C LYS A 37 -16.86 6.71 -7.90
N ILE A 38 -16.00 5.91 -7.28
CA ILE A 38 -16.33 4.50 -6.96
C ILE A 38 -17.38 4.45 -5.85
N THR A 39 -17.24 5.26 -4.81
CA THR A 39 -18.22 5.32 -3.70
C THR A 39 -19.59 5.75 -4.20
N SER A 40 -19.66 6.73 -5.10
CA SER A 40 -20.89 7.13 -5.78
C SER A 40 -21.49 6.00 -6.63
N ALA A 41 -20.66 5.22 -7.35
CA ALA A 41 -21.12 4.11 -8.19
C ALA A 41 -21.76 2.97 -7.37
N ILE A 42 -21.35 2.77 -6.12
CA ILE A 42 -21.99 1.81 -5.19
C ILE A 42 -23.10 2.42 -4.35
N GLY A 43 -23.45 3.71 -4.58
CA GLY A 43 -24.52 4.40 -3.87
C GLY A 43 -24.18 4.83 -2.45
N MET A 44 -22.90 4.99 -2.12
CA MET A 44 -22.45 5.47 -0.81
C MET A 44 -22.68 6.99 -0.69
N SER A 45 -23.06 7.46 0.50
CA SER A 45 -23.26 8.89 0.75
C SER A 45 -21.95 9.67 0.76
N ASP A 46 -22.00 10.94 0.38
CA ASP A 46 -20.83 11.84 0.40
C ASP A 46 -20.27 12.01 1.82
N MET A 47 -21.13 12.01 2.84
CA MET A 47 -20.73 12.06 4.23
C MET A 47 -19.86 10.85 4.60
N LEU A 48 -20.28 9.62 4.24
CA LEU A 48 -19.53 8.42 4.53
C LEU A 48 -18.22 8.37 3.74
N THR A 49 -18.24 8.82 2.49
CA THR A 49 -17.03 8.99 1.66
C THR A 49 -16.04 9.95 2.30
N GLY A 50 -16.50 11.08 2.82
CA GLY A 50 -15.68 12.05 3.54
C GLY A 50 -15.06 11.47 4.82
N ILE A 51 -15.83 10.72 5.60
CA ILE A 51 -15.33 10.02 6.79
C ILE A 51 -14.23 9.03 6.40
N LEU A 52 -14.44 8.21 5.37
CA LEU A 52 -13.44 7.25 4.90
C LEU A 52 -12.16 7.92 4.44
N THR A 53 -12.25 9.04 3.73
CA THR A 53 -11.08 9.84 3.32
C THR A 53 -10.29 10.34 4.53
N SER A 54 -10.97 10.73 5.62
CA SER A 54 -10.32 11.14 6.87
C SER A 54 -9.60 9.97 7.56
N PHE A 55 -10.17 8.76 7.51
CA PHE A 55 -9.53 7.56 8.06
C PHE A 55 -8.22 7.19 7.36
N VAL A 56 -8.08 7.48 6.07
CA VAL A 56 -6.82 7.32 5.33
C VAL A 56 -5.69 8.08 6.03
N SER A 57 -5.97 9.31 6.47
CA SER A 57 -4.99 10.14 7.19
C SER A 57 -4.67 9.60 8.59
N LEU A 58 -5.64 9.01 9.30
CA LEU A 58 -5.42 8.38 10.59
C LEU A 58 -4.56 7.11 10.50
N GLY A 59 -4.46 6.51 9.32
CA GLY A 59 -3.63 5.34 9.05
C GLY A 59 -2.15 5.53 9.42
N PHE A 60 -1.64 6.76 9.43
CA PHE A 60 -0.27 7.06 9.85
C PHE A 60 0.04 6.61 11.29
N GLY A 61 -0.95 6.56 12.18
CA GLY A 61 -0.79 6.02 13.53
C GLY A 61 -0.33 4.55 13.56
N PHE A 62 -0.69 3.77 12.55
CA PHE A 62 -0.28 2.36 12.43
C PHE A 62 1.20 2.17 12.04
N GLN A 63 1.88 3.22 11.58
CA GLN A 63 3.33 3.15 11.32
C GLN A 63 4.14 2.85 12.59
N ILE A 64 3.63 3.21 13.76
CA ILE A 64 4.27 2.89 15.05
C ILE A 64 4.37 1.37 15.21
N ILE A 65 3.35 0.62 14.81
CA ILE A 65 3.35 -0.85 14.86
C ILE A 65 4.47 -1.43 13.99
N ALA A 66 4.72 -0.81 12.84
CA ALA A 66 5.76 -1.22 11.90
C ALA A 66 7.17 -1.19 12.53
N VAL A 67 7.45 -0.19 13.35
CA VAL A 67 8.75 -0.06 14.05
C VAL A 67 8.99 -1.22 15.01
N PHE A 68 7.97 -1.64 15.74
CA PHE A 68 8.06 -2.79 16.65
C PHE A 68 8.22 -4.12 15.90
N LEU A 69 7.58 -4.28 14.75
CA LEU A 69 7.66 -5.48 13.93
C LEU A 69 9.01 -5.61 13.22
N ALA A 70 9.57 -4.50 12.75
CA ALA A 70 10.83 -4.48 12.00
C ALA A 70 12.03 -4.97 12.84
N ASN A 71 12.01 -4.74 14.15
CA ASN A 71 13.11 -5.11 15.03
C ASN A 71 13.20 -6.60 15.38
N LYS A 72 12.18 -7.41 15.06
CA LYS A 72 12.08 -8.79 15.57
C LYS A 72 12.23 -9.91 14.53
N ARG A 73 12.20 -9.61 13.23
CA ARG A 73 12.17 -10.65 12.17
C ARG A 73 12.85 -10.20 10.86
N PRO A 74 13.32 -11.16 10.02
CA PRO A 74 13.84 -10.83 8.70
C PRO A 74 12.75 -10.13 7.87
N VAL A 75 12.99 -8.85 7.58
CA VAL A 75 11.99 -7.89 7.07
C VAL A 75 11.40 -8.32 5.72
N LYS A 76 12.21 -8.89 4.82
CA LYS A 76 11.82 -9.14 3.42
C LYS A 76 10.53 -9.95 3.25
N ARG A 77 10.40 -11.09 3.92
CA ARG A 77 9.28 -12.03 3.68
C ARG A 77 7.92 -11.46 4.09
N TRP A 78 7.84 -10.95 5.32
CA TRP A 78 6.57 -10.44 5.83
C TRP A 78 6.18 -9.10 5.18
N VAL A 79 7.15 -8.23 4.84
CA VAL A 79 6.89 -6.99 4.10
C VAL A 79 6.33 -7.31 2.72
N THR A 80 6.94 -8.25 1.98
CA THR A 80 6.42 -8.66 0.67
C THR A 80 5.01 -9.24 0.78
N LEU A 81 4.75 -10.10 1.76
CA LEU A 81 3.42 -10.69 1.95
C LEU A 81 2.35 -9.63 2.25
N LEU A 82 2.61 -8.76 3.24
CA LEU A 82 1.67 -7.72 3.62
C LEU A 82 1.46 -6.70 2.49
N HIS A 83 2.52 -6.42 1.72
CA HIS A 83 2.40 -5.54 0.56
C HIS A 83 1.54 -6.17 -0.54
N CYS A 84 1.70 -7.45 -0.84
CA CYS A 84 0.82 -8.16 -1.77
C CYS A 84 -0.64 -8.14 -1.30
N LEU A 85 -0.89 -8.40 -0.02
CA LEU A 85 -2.25 -8.34 0.55
C LEU A 85 -2.85 -6.92 0.46
N ASN A 86 -2.04 -5.90 0.70
CA ASN A 86 -2.43 -4.50 0.53
C ASN A 86 -2.89 -4.23 -0.91
N GLN A 87 -2.07 -4.57 -1.91
CA GLN A 87 -2.39 -4.35 -3.31
C GLN A 87 -3.61 -5.15 -3.76
N MET A 88 -3.76 -6.38 -3.26
CA MET A 88 -4.97 -7.19 -3.51
C MET A 88 -6.22 -6.53 -2.92
N ALA A 89 -6.15 -5.99 -1.70
CA ALA A 89 -7.27 -5.30 -1.08
C ALA A 89 -7.71 -4.09 -1.92
N PHE A 90 -6.77 -3.28 -2.40
CA PHE A 90 -7.08 -2.15 -3.27
C PHE A 90 -7.63 -2.58 -4.64
N ALA A 91 -7.10 -3.65 -5.23
CA ALA A 91 -7.64 -4.18 -6.49
C ALA A 91 -9.08 -4.67 -6.34
N LEU A 92 -9.39 -5.36 -5.24
CA LEU A 92 -10.73 -5.91 -4.98
C LEU A 92 -11.81 -4.81 -4.87
N ILE A 93 -11.48 -3.61 -4.43
CA ILE A 93 -12.39 -2.47 -4.37
C ILE A 93 -13.05 -2.20 -5.74
N TYR A 94 -12.29 -2.31 -6.82
CA TYR A 94 -12.78 -2.04 -8.17
C TYR A 94 -13.75 -3.11 -8.71
N PHE A 95 -13.72 -4.30 -8.15
CA PHE A 95 -14.65 -5.37 -8.53
C PHE A 95 -15.99 -5.28 -7.80
N ILE A 96 -16.08 -4.57 -6.66
CA ILE A 96 -17.30 -4.47 -5.86
C ILE A 96 -18.50 -3.94 -6.64
N PRO A 97 -18.41 -2.86 -7.45
CA PRO A 97 -19.53 -2.38 -8.22
C PRO A 97 -20.07 -3.42 -9.22
N LEU A 98 -19.21 -4.30 -9.73
CA LEU A 98 -19.50 -5.28 -10.77
C LEU A 98 -20.20 -6.54 -10.25
N VAL A 99 -20.06 -6.83 -8.95
CA VAL A 99 -20.62 -8.05 -8.34
C VAL A 99 -22.09 -7.85 -7.99
N HIS A 100 -22.91 -8.88 -8.20
CA HIS A 100 -24.33 -8.88 -7.84
C HIS A 100 -24.51 -9.16 -6.34
N LEU A 101 -24.28 -8.14 -5.50
CA LEU A 101 -24.46 -8.20 -4.05
C LEU A 101 -25.49 -7.17 -3.62
N SER A 102 -26.05 -7.33 -2.42
CA SER A 102 -26.91 -6.33 -1.83
C SER A 102 -26.15 -5.01 -1.62
N HIS A 103 -26.85 -3.90 -1.65
CA HIS A 103 -26.25 -2.57 -1.46
C HIS A 103 -25.44 -2.47 -0.16
N GLU A 104 -25.99 -2.95 0.94
CA GLU A 104 -25.30 -2.95 2.25
C GLU A 104 -24.02 -3.79 2.25
N MET A 105 -24.04 -4.95 1.58
CA MET A 105 -22.88 -5.80 1.47
C MET A 105 -21.77 -5.16 0.63
N LYS A 106 -22.12 -4.45 -0.44
CA LYS A 106 -21.17 -3.70 -1.25
C LYS A 106 -20.47 -2.62 -0.41
N ILE A 107 -21.23 -1.83 0.35
CA ILE A 107 -20.68 -0.80 1.24
C ILE A 107 -19.77 -1.43 2.30
N PHE A 108 -20.21 -2.49 2.95
CA PHE A 108 -19.43 -3.18 3.96
C PHE A 108 -18.08 -3.69 3.41
N LEU A 109 -18.11 -4.42 2.28
CA LEU A 109 -16.89 -4.95 1.65
C LEU A 109 -15.97 -3.83 1.18
N PHE A 110 -16.53 -2.75 0.63
CA PHE A 110 -15.76 -1.59 0.21
C PHE A 110 -14.99 -0.98 1.39
N ILE A 111 -15.68 -0.72 2.50
CA ILE A 111 -15.07 -0.18 3.71
C ILE A 111 -14.01 -1.14 4.25
N ALA A 112 -14.32 -2.43 4.34
CA ALA A 112 -13.40 -3.44 4.85
C ALA A 112 -12.10 -3.51 4.03
N PHE A 113 -12.19 -3.57 2.70
CA PHE A 113 -11.02 -3.62 1.82
C PHE A 113 -10.24 -2.31 1.83
N LEU A 114 -10.92 -1.16 1.82
CA LEU A 114 -10.28 0.16 1.86
C LEU A 114 -9.46 0.33 3.15
N LEU A 115 -10.06 0.07 4.30
CA LEU A 115 -9.39 0.19 5.59
C LEU A 115 -8.25 -0.82 5.72
N THR A 116 -8.47 -2.08 5.35
CA THR A 116 -7.42 -3.10 5.36
C THR A 116 -6.25 -2.70 4.46
N GLY A 117 -6.51 -2.23 3.24
CA GLY A 117 -5.49 -1.76 2.34
C GLY A 117 -4.67 -0.62 2.95
N HIS A 118 -5.31 0.42 3.46
CA HIS A 118 -4.59 1.56 4.05
C HIS A 118 -3.83 1.21 5.33
N ILE A 119 -4.38 0.35 6.21
CA ILE A 119 -3.67 -0.12 7.40
C ILE A 119 -2.42 -0.90 7.01
N LEU A 120 -2.55 -1.87 6.10
CA LEU A 120 -1.41 -2.66 5.63
C LEU A 120 -0.36 -1.79 4.95
N ASN A 121 -0.77 -0.82 4.12
CA ASN A 121 0.13 0.12 3.47
C ASN A 121 0.96 0.91 4.49
N ASN A 122 0.32 1.45 5.51
CA ASN A 122 1.02 2.22 6.56
C ASN A 122 1.97 1.34 7.39
N VAL A 123 1.60 0.09 7.68
CA VAL A 123 2.48 -0.86 8.41
C VAL A 123 3.69 -1.25 7.57
N VAL A 124 3.53 -1.40 6.26
CA VAL A 124 4.61 -1.87 5.37
C VAL A 124 5.56 -0.76 4.93
N ASN A 125 5.09 0.46 4.82
CA ASN A 125 5.82 1.57 4.18
C ASN A 125 7.21 1.81 4.82
N SER A 126 7.29 1.99 6.12
CA SER A 126 8.57 2.25 6.80
C SER A 126 9.56 1.07 6.70
N PRO A 127 9.19 -0.18 7.01
CA PRO A 127 10.08 -1.33 6.82
C PRO A 127 10.51 -1.56 5.36
N LYS A 128 9.64 -1.26 4.39
CA LYS A 128 9.94 -1.35 2.96
C LYS A 128 11.04 -0.37 2.56
N ILE A 129 10.93 0.88 2.99
CA ILE A 129 11.96 1.90 2.76
C ILE A 129 13.28 1.50 3.41
N ASN A 130 13.27 1.07 4.67
CA ASN A 130 14.47 0.64 5.38
C ASN A 130 15.14 -0.55 4.68
N TRP A 131 14.37 -1.52 4.21
CA TRP A 131 14.90 -2.63 3.42
C TRP A 131 15.51 -2.15 2.10
N PHE A 132 14.86 -1.25 1.38
CA PHE A 132 15.43 -0.65 0.16
C PHE A 132 16.75 0.06 0.44
N MET A 133 16.80 0.89 1.50
CA MET A 133 18.02 1.61 1.87
C MET A 133 19.18 0.67 2.22
N SER A 134 18.89 -0.55 2.68
CA SER A 134 19.94 -1.58 2.90
C SER A 134 20.55 -2.12 1.59
N LEU A 135 19.89 -1.93 0.44
CA LEU A 135 20.39 -2.31 -0.88
C LEU A 135 21.19 -1.19 -1.57
N VAL A 136 21.23 -0.01 -0.96
CA VAL A 136 21.96 1.16 -1.47
C VAL A 136 23.27 1.31 -0.70
N GLU A 137 24.37 1.48 -1.45
CA GLU A 137 25.69 1.74 -0.86
C GLU A 137 25.66 3.05 -0.03
N ASP A 138 26.31 3.05 1.13
CA ASP A 138 26.31 4.19 2.07
C ASP A 138 26.73 5.50 1.40
N LYS A 139 27.71 5.45 0.49
CA LYS A 139 28.21 6.59 -0.26
C LYS A 139 27.20 7.19 -1.26
N ARG A 140 26.17 6.44 -1.62
CA ARG A 140 25.15 6.82 -2.61
C ARG A 140 23.78 7.10 -2.02
N ARG A 141 23.60 6.91 -0.71
CA ARG A 141 22.29 7.13 -0.06
C ARG A 141 21.75 8.55 -0.18
N GLY A 142 22.65 9.55 -0.29
CA GLY A 142 22.26 10.95 -0.45
C GLY A 142 21.88 11.37 -1.88
N SER A 143 22.06 10.48 -2.87
CA SER A 143 21.71 10.74 -4.29
C SER A 143 20.46 9.96 -4.76
N PHE A 144 19.81 9.24 -3.88
CA PHE A 144 18.51 8.58 -4.04
C PHE A 144 17.46 9.27 -3.19
#